data_5c5836b85529e43b539755930026ee07
#
_entry.id   5c5836b85529e43b539755930026ee07
#
_cell.length_a   1.000
_cell.length_b   1.000
_cell.length_c   1.000
_cell.angle_alpha   90.00
_cell.angle_beta   90.00
_cell.angle_gamma   90.00
#
_symmetry.space_group_name_H-M   'P 1'
#
loop_
_entity.id
_entity.type
_entity.pdbx_description
1 polymer ?
#
loop_
_entity_poly.entity_id
_entity_poly.type
_entity_poly.pdbx_seq_one_letter_code
_entity_poly.pdbx_strand_id
1 'polypeptide(L)'
;MKKMIFKTAVITFSLLFFCGCKAGDSAKTPEAFSAKVSAKFFEAEYTFDLVKEQTGVYMITVNSPESLKGMTVKYSRDKTVLSLNGVENTLDFKEQNSVFSLVTAVLDDSSLPDRLTFEEKDGRDRIFSGSVDGRAYRITYSFGEVKKISVAGTLEAEFEK
;
A
#
# COMPACT_ATOMS: atom_id res chain seq x y z
N MET A 1 59.24 33.11 -4.56
CA MET A 1 57.94 33.07 -3.92
C MET A 1 56.83 32.67 -4.93
N LYS A 2 56.88 31.49 -5.53
CA LYS A 2 55.85 31.04 -6.55
C LYS A 2 55.47 29.54 -6.47
N LYS A 3 55.75 28.88 -5.35
CA LYS A 3 55.50 27.43 -5.20
C LYS A 3 54.51 27.04 -4.09
N MET A 4 53.81 27.99 -3.46
CA MET A 4 52.99 27.69 -2.28
C MET A 4 51.49 27.82 -2.50
N ILE A 5 51.06 28.30 -3.68
CA ILE A 5 49.60 28.53 -3.95
C ILE A 5 48.92 27.31 -4.58
N PHE A 6 49.66 26.34 -5.10
CA PHE A 6 49.11 25.21 -5.84
C PHE A 6 48.68 24.00 -4.96
N LYS A 7 49.05 24.00 -3.69
CA LYS A 7 48.70 22.87 -2.78
C LYS A 7 47.38 23.05 -2.02
N THR A 8 46.90 24.29 -1.94
CA THR A 8 45.65 24.57 -1.19
C THR A 8 44.36 24.41 -2.03
N ALA A 9 44.48 24.45 -3.35
CA ALA A 9 43.33 24.33 -4.23
C ALA A 9 42.83 22.89 -4.47
N VAL A 10 43.69 21.88 -4.19
CA VAL A 10 43.34 20.46 -4.44
C VAL A 10 42.58 19.85 -3.27
N ILE A 11 42.75 20.39 -2.05
CA ILE A 11 42.11 19.85 -0.83
C ILE A 11 40.65 20.32 -0.71
N THR A 12 40.29 21.47 -1.30
CA THR A 12 38.93 22.01 -1.19
C THR A 12 37.94 21.36 -2.20
N PHE A 13 38.45 20.69 -3.24
CA PHE A 13 37.62 20.02 -4.23
C PHE A 13 37.19 18.60 -3.87
N SER A 14 37.89 17.97 -2.91
CA SER A 14 37.57 16.60 -2.48
C SER A 14 36.44 16.49 -1.43
N LEU A 15 35.98 17.61 -0.86
CA LEU A 15 34.95 17.61 0.18
C LEU A 15 33.52 17.79 -0.35
N LEU A 16 33.35 17.99 -1.65
CA LEU A 16 32.03 18.21 -2.25
C LEU A 16 31.37 16.95 -2.84
N PHE A 17 32.02 15.79 -2.76
CA PHE A 17 31.46 14.54 -3.34
C PHE A 17 30.82 13.60 -2.31
N PHE A 18 30.64 14.01 -1.06
CA PHE A 18 29.93 13.19 -0.05
C PHE A 18 28.52 13.72 0.30
N CYS A 19 27.90 14.53 -0.55
CA CYS A 19 26.44 14.58 -0.58
C CYS A 19 25.96 13.34 -1.35
N GLY A 20 26.17 12.16 -0.78
CA GLY A 20 25.41 10.98 -1.14
C GLY A 20 23.94 11.31 -0.88
N CYS A 21 23.20 11.67 -1.93
CA CYS A 21 21.77 11.54 -1.90
C CYS A 21 21.50 10.11 -1.41
N LYS A 22 21.12 9.94 -0.13
CA LYS A 22 20.31 8.79 0.25
C LYS A 22 19.10 8.90 -0.68
N ALA A 23 19.12 8.14 -1.77
CA ALA A 23 17.89 7.75 -2.44
C ALA A 23 17.07 7.09 -1.34
N GLY A 24 16.18 7.85 -0.73
CA GLY A 24 15.34 7.35 0.33
C GLY A 24 14.62 6.14 -0.25
N ASP A 25 14.63 5.03 0.47
CA ASP A 25 13.80 3.88 0.16
C ASP A 25 12.33 4.31 0.33
N SER A 26 11.85 5.11 -0.61
CA SER A 26 10.45 5.53 -0.67
C SER A 26 9.71 4.51 -1.52
N ALA A 27 8.81 3.78 -0.90
CA ALA A 27 7.81 3.03 -1.63
C ALA A 27 6.49 3.81 -1.59
N LYS A 28 5.74 3.66 -2.65
CA LYS A 28 4.40 4.23 -2.77
C LYS A 28 3.54 3.22 -3.49
N THR A 29 2.35 2.96 -2.95
CA THR A 29 1.37 2.13 -3.65
C THR A 29 1.05 2.74 -5.01
N PRO A 30 1.07 1.95 -6.10
CA PRO A 30 0.70 2.42 -7.42
C PRO A 30 -0.65 3.14 -7.42
N GLU A 31 -0.79 4.17 -8.24
CA GLU A 31 -2.03 4.93 -8.33
C GLU A 31 -3.19 4.06 -8.83
N ALA A 32 -2.92 3.25 -9.84
CA ALA A 32 -3.87 2.29 -10.39
C ALA A 32 -3.22 0.92 -10.56
N PHE A 33 -3.93 -0.14 -10.20
CA PHE A 33 -3.54 -1.53 -10.45
C PHE A 33 -4.72 -2.47 -10.26
N SER A 34 -4.56 -3.72 -10.70
CA SER A 34 -5.47 -4.83 -10.41
C SER A 34 -4.69 -5.99 -9.81
N ALA A 35 -5.32 -6.71 -8.88
CA ALA A 35 -4.76 -7.89 -8.26
C ALA A 35 -5.86 -8.84 -7.79
N LYS A 36 -5.54 -10.14 -7.74
CA LYS A 36 -6.29 -11.10 -6.96
C LYS A 36 -5.77 -11.08 -5.54
N VAL A 37 -6.67 -11.01 -4.57
CA VAL A 37 -6.32 -10.91 -3.16
C VAL A 37 -6.84 -12.11 -2.41
N SER A 38 -5.95 -12.77 -1.67
CA SER A 38 -6.28 -13.78 -0.67
C SER A 38 -6.08 -13.16 0.71
N ALA A 39 -7.13 -13.05 1.50
CA ALA A 39 -7.09 -12.36 2.76
C ALA A 39 -7.66 -13.22 3.89
N LYS A 40 -7.00 -13.18 5.04
CA LYS A 40 -7.52 -13.67 6.31
C LYS A 40 -7.87 -12.45 7.18
N PHE A 41 -9.14 -12.34 7.53
CA PHE A 41 -9.65 -11.26 8.37
C PHE A 41 -10.23 -11.86 9.64
N PHE A 42 -9.56 -11.67 10.78
CA PHE A 42 -9.71 -12.46 11.99
C PHE A 42 -9.52 -13.95 11.68
N GLU A 43 -10.58 -14.74 11.78
CA GLU A 43 -10.55 -16.18 11.48
C GLU A 43 -11.20 -16.54 10.13
N ALA A 44 -11.80 -15.57 9.45
CA ALA A 44 -12.47 -15.79 8.18
C ALA A 44 -11.52 -15.56 6.99
N GLU A 45 -11.64 -16.43 5.98
CA GLU A 45 -10.86 -16.37 4.75
C GLU A 45 -11.69 -15.80 3.62
N TYR A 46 -11.08 -14.92 2.83
CA TYR A 46 -11.67 -14.26 1.69
C TYR A 46 -10.76 -14.35 0.48
N THR A 47 -11.35 -14.52 -0.70
CA THR A 47 -10.65 -14.25 -1.96
C THR A 47 -11.49 -13.30 -2.79
N PHE A 48 -10.85 -12.34 -3.42
CA PHE A 48 -11.52 -11.34 -4.24
C PHE A 48 -10.59 -10.73 -5.27
N ASP A 49 -11.17 -10.26 -6.36
CA ASP A 49 -10.47 -9.44 -7.34
C ASP A 49 -10.61 -7.97 -6.94
N LEU A 50 -9.49 -7.26 -6.90
CA LEU A 50 -9.42 -5.86 -6.56
C LEU A 50 -8.91 -5.06 -7.75
N VAL A 51 -9.65 -4.03 -8.11
CA VAL A 51 -9.21 -2.99 -9.06
C VAL A 51 -9.15 -1.67 -8.32
N LYS A 52 -7.97 -1.08 -8.27
CA LYS A 52 -7.76 0.29 -7.81
C LYS A 52 -7.65 1.17 -9.06
N GLU A 53 -8.58 2.09 -9.25
CA GLU A 53 -8.56 3.06 -10.36
C GLU A 53 -7.73 4.29 -10.00
N GLN A 54 -7.86 4.73 -8.76
CA GLN A 54 -7.09 5.81 -8.13
C GLN A 54 -7.25 5.74 -6.62
N THR A 55 -6.54 6.57 -5.89
CA THR A 55 -6.70 6.66 -4.44
C THR A 55 -8.15 6.99 -4.07
N GLY A 56 -8.74 6.17 -3.19
CA GLY A 56 -10.14 6.28 -2.76
C GLY A 56 -11.18 5.72 -3.75
N VAL A 57 -10.76 5.15 -4.88
CA VAL A 57 -11.69 4.56 -5.87
C VAL A 57 -11.30 3.12 -6.16
N TYR A 58 -12.15 2.20 -5.75
CA TYR A 58 -11.91 0.76 -5.85
C TYR A 58 -13.15 0.02 -6.34
N MET A 59 -12.92 -1.03 -7.07
CA MET A 59 -13.91 -2.06 -7.36
C MET A 59 -13.38 -3.40 -6.87
N ILE A 60 -14.20 -4.10 -6.08
CA ILE A 60 -13.89 -5.40 -5.51
C ILE A 60 -14.98 -6.38 -5.95
N THR A 61 -14.59 -7.55 -6.44
CA THR A 61 -15.49 -8.65 -6.75
C THR A 61 -15.12 -9.85 -5.88
N VAL A 62 -16.03 -10.30 -5.05
CA VAL A 62 -15.79 -11.38 -4.10
C VAL A 62 -15.90 -12.73 -4.77
N ASN A 63 -14.88 -13.57 -4.59
CA ASN A 63 -14.83 -14.94 -5.11
C ASN A 63 -15.11 -15.98 -4.01
N SER A 64 -14.75 -15.68 -2.75
CA SER A 64 -14.95 -16.52 -1.57
C SER A 64 -15.14 -15.65 -0.33
N PRO A 65 -15.97 -16.06 0.66
CA PRO A 65 -16.70 -17.32 0.77
C PRO A 65 -17.90 -17.43 -0.19
N GLU A 66 -18.41 -18.63 -0.38
CA GLU A 66 -19.51 -18.91 -1.34
C GLU A 66 -20.77 -18.10 -1.06
N SER A 67 -21.05 -17.78 0.22
CA SER A 67 -22.20 -16.92 0.61
C SER A 67 -22.11 -15.48 0.10
N LEU A 68 -20.92 -15.00 -0.26
CA LEU A 68 -20.67 -13.65 -0.77
C LEU A 68 -20.19 -13.65 -2.23
N LYS A 69 -20.08 -14.82 -2.84
CA LYS A 69 -19.58 -14.97 -4.20
C LYS A 69 -20.39 -14.15 -5.20
N GLY A 70 -19.68 -13.39 -6.01
CA GLY A 70 -20.28 -12.46 -6.97
C GLY A 70 -20.74 -11.13 -6.37
N MET A 71 -20.58 -10.92 -5.06
CA MET A 71 -20.77 -9.61 -4.47
C MET A 71 -19.75 -8.62 -5.04
N THR A 72 -20.22 -7.45 -5.42
CA THR A 72 -19.34 -6.34 -5.78
C THR A 72 -19.41 -5.24 -4.73
N VAL A 73 -18.25 -4.69 -4.40
CA VAL A 73 -18.11 -3.53 -3.51
C VAL A 73 -17.41 -2.44 -4.31
N LYS A 74 -18.06 -1.30 -4.50
CA LYS A 74 -17.47 -0.13 -5.14
C LYS A 74 -17.29 0.96 -4.10
N TYR A 75 -16.04 1.37 -3.89
CA TYR A 75 -15.70 2.54 -3.11
C TYR A 75 -15.46 3.72 -4.03
N SER A 76 -16.08 4.85 -3.74
CA SER A 76 -15.91 6.10 -4.48
C SER A 76 -15.85 7.25 -3.46
N ARG A 77 -14.66 7.55 -2.98
CA ARG A 77 -14.40 8.54 -1.92
C ARG A 77 -15.24 8.25 -0.67
N ASP A 78 -16.41 8.87 -0.57
CA ASP A 78 -17.30 8.89 0.60
C ASP A 78 -18.51 7.97 0.45
N LYS A 79 -18.61 7.25 -0.69
CA LYS A 79 -19.73 6.35 -0.97
C LYS A 79 -19.27 4.92 -1.10
N THR A 80 -20.10 4.01 -0.62
CA THR A 80 -19.96 2.58 -0.84
C THR A 80 -21.20 2.05 -1.55
N VAL A 81 -21.00 1.35 -2.65
CA VAL A 81 -22.08 0.65 -3.34
C VAL A 81 -21.82 -0.85 -3.22
N LEU A 82 -22.76 -1.55 -2.62
CA LEU A 82 -22.75 -3.01 -2.46
C LEU A 82 -23.77 -3.59 -3.43
N SER A 83 -23.38 -4.55 -4.23
CA SER A 83 -24.30 -5.27 -5.10
C SER A 83 -24.13 -6.78 -4.96
N LEU A 84 -25.21 -7.49 -4.76
CA LEU A 84 -25.25 -8.95 -4.70
C LEU A 84 -26.55 -9.47 -5.31
N ASN A 85 -26.47 -10.42 -6.24
CA ASN A 85 -27.62 -11.05 -6.90
C ASN A 85 -28.62 -10.04 -7.50
N GLY A 86 -28.11 -8.93 -8.06
CA GLY A 86 -28.94 -7.88 -8.66
C GLY A 86 -29.58 -6.91 -7.65
N VAL A 87 -29.36 -7.11 -6.37
CA VAL A 87 -29.77 -6.15 -5.34
C VAL A 87 -28.62 -5.21 -5.07
N GLU A 88 -28.87 -3.91 -5.17
CA GLU A 88 -27.90 -2.87 -4.92
C GLU A 88 -28.28 -2.04 -3.68
N ASN A 89 -27.31 -1.75 -2.84
CA ASN A 89 -27.43 -0.86 -1.70
C ASN A 89 -26.34 0.19 -1.74
N THR A 90 -26.70 1.44 -1.64
CA THR A 90 -25.77 2.56 -1.62
C THR A 90 -25.71 3.16 -0.22
N LEU A 91 -24.52 3.28 0.31
CA LEU A 91 -24.22 3.94 1.57
C LEU A 91 -23.52 5.26 1.28
N ASP A 92 -24.03 6.36 1.85
CA ASP A 92 -23.46 7.70 1.72
C ASP A 92 -22.26 7.91 2.67
N PHE A 93 -21.51 6.85 2.91
CA PHE A 93 -20.26 6.85 3.68
C PHE A 93 -19.40 5.67 3.24
N LYS A 94 -18.12 5.75 3.50
CA LYS A 94 -17.22 4.60 3.32
C LYS A 94 -17.54 3.58 4.41
N GLU A 95 -17.94 2.39 4.00
CA GLU A 95 -18.16 1.28 4.93
C GLU A 95 -16.85 1.01 5.69
N GLN A 96 -16.98 0.70 6.98
CA GLN A 96 -15.87 0.48 7.89
C GLN A 96 -15.96 -0.91 8.53
N ASN A 97 -14.84 -1.41 9.03
CA ASN A 97 -14.76 -2.68 9.73
C ASN A 97 -15.03 -3.95 8.93
N SER A 98 -14.82 -3.91 7.61
CA SER A 98 -14.74 -5.12 6.78
C SER A 98 -13.31 -5.37 6.31
N VAL A 99 -13.06 -6.58 5.80
CA VAL A 99 -11.81 -6.92 5.12
C VAL A 99 -11.53 -5.96 3.96
N PHE A 100 -12.55 -5.59 3.21
CA PHE A 100 -12.44 -4.74 2.02
C PHE A 100 -12.07 -3.29 2.40
N SER A 101 -12.77 -2.73 3.39
CA SER A 101 -12.50 -1.38 3.87
C SER A 101 -11.11 -1.25 4.48
N LEU A 102 -10.64 -2.25 5.22
CA LEU A 102 -9.32 -2.21 5.84
C LEU A 102 -8.21 -2.34 4.80
N VAL A 103 -8.34 -3.24 3.82
CA VAL A 103 -7.38 -3.36 2.70
C VAL A 103 -7.30 -2.05 1.94
N THR A 104 -8.42 -1.47 1.54
CA THR A 104 -8.43 -0.20 0.78
C THR A 104 -7.92 0.98 1.60
N ALA A 105 -8.18 1.02 2.90
CA ALA A 105 -7.66 2.07 3.78
C ALA A 105 -6.13 2.04 3.89
N VAL A 106 -5.53 0.84 4.02
CA VAL A 106 -4.07 0.68 4.00
C VAL A 106 -3.49 1.09 2.64
N LEU A 107 -4.13 0.70 1.54
CA LEU A 107 -3.69 1.09 0.19
C LEU A 107 -3.78 2.61 -0.04
N ASP A 108 -4.80 3.26 0.50
CA ASP A 108 -4.95 4.72 0.44
C ASP A 108 -3.87 5.42 1.27
N ASP A 109 -3.70 5.01 2.53
CA ASP A 109 -2.69 5.59 3.43
C ASP A 109 -1.29 5.43 2.85
N SER A 110 -0.94 4.24 2.36
CA SER A 110 0.36 3.95 1.75
C SER A 110 0.59 4.63 0.38
N SER A 111 -0.43 5.23 -0.20
CA SER A 111 -0.33 6.04 -1.42
C SER A 111 0.05 7.50 -1.13
N LEU A 112 -0.09 7.94 0.11
CA LEU A 112 0.23 9.31 0.52
C LEU A 112 1.73 9.46 0.79
N PRO A 113 2.32 10.65 0.52
CA PRO A 113 3.71 10.91 0.85
C PRO A 113 3.92 10.86 2.36
N ASP A 114 5.10 10.44 2.77
CA ASP A 114 5.60 10.46 4.16
C ASP A 114 4.76 9.67 5.18
N ARG A 115 3.88 8.78 4.70
CA ARG A 115 3.07 7.90 5.58
C ARG A 115 3.78 6.61 5.94
N LEU A 116 4.71 6.17 5.11
CA LEU A 116 5.41 4.92 5.28
C LEU A 116 6.78 5.12 5.92
N THR A 117 7.08 4.31 6.92
CA THR A 117 8.40 4.18 7.52
C THR A 117 9.05 2.90 7.01
N PHE A 118 10.23 3.00 6.41
CA PHE A 118 11.00 1.83 5.99
C PHE A 118 11.44 1.03 7.23
N GLU A 119 11.16 -0.27 7.24
CA GLU A 119 11.60 -1.18 8.31
C GLU A 119 12.79 -2.02 7.89
N GLU A 120 12.63 -2.80 6.82
CA GLU A 120 13.66 -3.74 6.41
C GLU A 120 13.57 -4.10 4.92
N LYS A 121 14.63 -4.73 4.43
CA LYS A 121 14.71 -5.32 3.10
C LYS A 121 15.03 -6.80 3.23
N ASP A 122 14.15 -7.64 2.69
CA ASP A 122 14.35 -9.09 2.60
C ASP A 122 14.46 -9.51 1.13
N GLY A 123 15.67 -9.75 0.69
CA GLY A 123 15.97 -10.04 -0.71
C GLY A 123 15.52 -8.92 -1.65
N ARG A 124 14.43 -9.14 -2.38
CA ARG A 124 13.82 -8.19 -3.31
C ARG A 124 12.64 -7.45 -2.69
N ASP A 125 12.15 -7.94 -1.58
CA ASP A 125 11.02 -7.38 -0.87
C ASP A 125 11.48 -6.22 0.01
N ARG A 126 10.66 -5.19 0.08
CA ARG A 126 10.84 -4.03 0.95
C ARG A 126 9.63 -3.92 1.85
N ILE A 127 9.88 -3.85 3.15
CA ILE A 127 8.85 -3.83 4.17
C ILE A 127 8.78 -2.44 4.78
N PHE A 128 7.60 -1.91 4.84
CA PHE A 128 7.29 -0.61 5.42
C PHE A 128 6.18 -0.76 6.45
N SER A 129 6.18 0.13 7.43
CA SER A 129 5.10 0.28 8.40
C SER A 129 4.39 1.62 8.24
N GLY A 130 3.14 1.62 8.63
CA GLY A 130 2.28 2.80 8.70
C GLY A 130 1.20 2.62 9.75
N SER A 131 0.27 3.55 9.80
CA SER A 131 -0.87 3.49 10.72
C SER A 131 -2.12 4.04 10.05
N VAL A 132 -3.22 3.29 10.14
CA VAL A 132 -4.54 3.67 9.65
C VAL A 132 -5.58 3.45 10.74
N ASP A 133 -6.40 4.46 11.03
CA ASP A 133 -7.43 4.43 12.08
C ASP A 133 -6.91 3.94 13.45
N GLY A 134 -5.69 4.36 13.81
CA GLY A 134 -5.01 3.97 15.05
C GLY A 134 -4.48 2.52 15.08
N ARG A 135 -4.56 1.78 13.98
CA ARG A 135 -4.02 0.42 13.83
C ARG A 135 -2.72 0.47 13.05
N ALA A 136 -1.67 -0.09 13.63
CA ALA A 136 -0.40 -0.26 12.92
C ALA A 136 -0.54 -1.34 11.84
N TYR A 137 0.05 -1.07 10.69
CA TYR A 137 0.13 -2.05 9.61
C TYR A 137 1.55 -2.17 9.06
N ARG A 138 1.81 -3.29 8.40
CA ARG A 138 2.96 -3.51 7.54
C ARG A 138 2.51 -3.73 6.11
N ILE A 139 3.26 -3.18 5.17
CA ILE A 139 3.07 -3.40 3.74
C ILE A 139 4.39 -3.83 3.11
N THR A 140 4.33 -4.90 2.35
CA THR A 140 5.48 -5.45 1.62
C THR A 140 5.32 -5.15 0.14
N TYR A 141 6.36 -4.58 -0.45
CA TYR A 141 6.47 -4.39 -1.89
C TYR A 141 7.54 -5.31 -2.46
N SER A 142 7.23 -5.93 -3.60
CA SER A 142 8.19 -6.67 -4.42
C SER A 142 8.20 -6.04 -5.80
N PHE A 143 9.39 -5.64 -6.29
CA PHE A 143 9.54 -4.92 -7.57
C PHE A 143 8.65 -3.67 -7.74
N GLY A 144 8.28 -3.01 -6.62
CA GLY A 144 7.41 -1.84 -6.63
C GLY A 144 5.91 -2.15 -6.64
N GLU A 145 5.54 -3.43 -6.60
CA GLU A 145 4.16 -3.89 -6.51
C GLU A 145 3.82 -4.32 -5.09
N VAL A 146 2.59 -4.09 -4.68
CA VAL A 146 2.10 -4.57 -3.38
C VAL A 146 2.05 -6.10 -3.41
N LYS A 147 2.70 -6.74 -2.45
CA LYS A 147 2.75 -8.20 -2.29
C LYS A 147 1.95 -8.67 -1.08
N LYS A 148 2.06 -7.96 0.03
CA LYS A 148 1.40 -8.34 1.28
C LYS A 148 1.04 -7.11 2.11
N ILE A 149 -0.10 -7.18 2.77
CA ILE A 149 -0.52 -6.27 3.84
C ILE A 149 -0.77 -7.09 5.09
N SER A 150 -0.33 -6.61 6.24
CA SER A 150 -0.68 -7.18 7.53
C SER A 150 -1.06 -6.09 8.53
N VAL A 151 -2.17 -6.30 9.24
CA VAL A 151 -2.59 -5.47 10.38
C VAL A 151 -2.68 -6.39 11.59
N ALA A 152 -1.92 -6.08 12.62
CA ALA A 152 -1.70 -6.97 13.75
C ALA A 152 -3.02 -7.50 14.35
N GLY A 153 -3.14 -8.83 14.43
CA GLY A 153 -4.30 -9.53 15.01
C GLY A 153 -5.62 -9.36 14.25
N THR A 154 -5.63 -8.72 13.07
CA THR A 154 -6.87 -8.41 12.36
C THR A 154 -6.88 -8.87 10.92
N LEU A 155 -5.81 -8.57 10.16
CA LEU A 155 -5.76 -8.80 8.71
C LEU A 155 -4.40 -9.32 8.27
N GLU A 156 -4.42 -10.33 7.43
CA GLU A 156 -3.33 -10.68 6.52
C GLU A 156 -3.90 -10.78 5.10
N ALA A 157 -3.32 -10.08 4.14
CA ALA A 157 -3.75 -10.09 2.75
C ALA A 157 -2.53 -10.24 1.83
N GLU A 158 -2.60 -11.17 0.90
CA GLU A 158 -1.59 -11.43 -0.12
C GLU A 158 -2.16 -11.07 -1.50
N PHE A 159 -1.32 -10.46 -2.34
CA PHE A 159 -1.69 -9.93 -3.65
C PHE A 159 -0.98 -10.72 -4.74
N GLU A 160 -1.75 -11.19 -5.70
CA GLU A 160 -1.29 -11.88 -6.90
C GLU A 160 -1.77 -11.13 -8.15
N LYS A 161 -0.96 -11.15 -9.20
CA LYS A 161 -1.34 -10.63 -10.53
C LYS A 161 -2.10 -11.64 -11.34
#